data_963bda3b3caa1bda9e294807500f39d8
#
_entry.id   963bda3b3caa1bda9e294807500f39d8
#
_cell.length_a   1.000
_cell.length_b   1.000
_cell.length_c   1.000
_cell.angle_alpha   90.00
_cell.angle_beta   90.00
_cell.angle_gamma   90.00
#
_symmetry.space_group_name_H-M   'P 1'
#
loop_
_entity.id
_entity.type
_entity.pdbx_description
1 polymer ?
#
loop_
_entity_poly.entity_id
_entity_poly.type
_entity_poly.pdbx_seq_one_letter_code
_entity_poly.pdbx_strand_id
1 'polypeptide(L)'
;MTTPKGVKKLRAIAADETPQPVEPRTLDDAHEAVAAIRRARTAPLVEWLAFHQRSAAVYAEVAEIDRGHHHETLFMAERERQRVTEIKAEIASSAAGEK
;
A
#
# COMPACT_ATOMS: atom_id res chain seq x y z
N MET A 1 22.57 -34.13 -4.83
CA MET A 1 22.01 -33.90 -4.86
C MET A 1 21.65 -33.38 -4.92
N THR A 2 21.76 -33.21 -4.61
CA THR A 2 21.20 -32.86 -4.45
C THR A 2 20.61 -32.24 -4.65
N THR A 3 20.45 -32.06 -4.36
CA THR A 3 19.70 -31.60 -4.44
C THR A 3 19.31 -31.23 -5.05
N PRO A 4 18.96 -31.16 -4.99
CA PRO A 4 18.32 -30.83 -5.38
C PRO A 4 17.99 -30.39 -5.94
N LYS A 5 17.67 -30.48 -5.95
CA LYS A 5 17.13 -30.02 -6.12
C LYS A 5 16.38 -29.61 -6.01
N GLY A 6 15.98 -30.23 -6.42
CA GLY A 6 14.92 -29.69 -6.08
C GLY A 6 14.93 -29.03 -4.95
N VAL A 7 15.46 -29.22 -4.43
CA VAL A 7 15.48 -28.58 -3.41
C VAL A 7 15.87 -27.42 -3.57
N LYS A 8 16.23 -27.12 -4.27
CA LYS A 8 16.51 -26.00 -4.31
C LYS A 8 15.68 -25.30 -4.55
N LYS A 9 14.90 -25.63 -5.06
CA LYS A 9 14.06 -24.91 -5.15
C LYS A 9 13.66 -24.62 -4.13
N LEU A 10 13.77 -25.17 -3.72
CA LEU A 10 13.39 -24.90 -2.61
C LEU A 10 14.26 -24.05 -1.98
N ARG A 11 15.32 -23.95 -2.23
CA ARG A 11 16.14 -23.14 -1.72
C ARG A 11 15.96 -21.88 -1.95
N ALA A 12 15.58 -21.57 -2.99
CA ALA A 12 15.19 -20.30 -3.23
C ALA A 12 14.31 -19.88 -2.18
N ILE A 13 13.61 -20.75 -1.70
CA ILE A 13 12.77 -20.44 -0.72
C ILE A 13 13.45 -19.92 0.42
N ALA A 14 14.56 -20.45 0.72
CA ALA A 14 15.22 -20.00 1.86
C ALA A 14 15.58 -18.59 1.73
N ALA A 15 15.90 -18.20 0.59
CA ALA A 15 16.25 -16.86 0.42
C ALA A 15 15.15 -16.01 0.82
N ASP A 16 14.03 -16.55 0.89
CA ASP A 16 12.94 -15.83 1.15
C ASP A 16 12.66 -15.74 2.52
N GLU A 17 13.53 -15.99 3.36
CA GLU A 17 13.29 -15.77 4.68
C GLU A 17 12.96 -14.38 4.91
N THR A 18 13.35 -13.48 4.06
CA THR A 18 12.86 -12.15 4.13
C THR A 18 11.44 -12.19 3.73
N PRO A 19 10.52 -11.77 4.56
CA PRO A 19 9.13 -11.85 4.19
C PRO A 19 8.86 -11.00 2.97
N GLN A 20 8.20 -11.58 2.02
CA GLN A 20 7.82 -10.86 0.84
C GLN A 20 6.41 -10.36 1.02
N PRO A 21 6.14 -9.16 0.58
CA PRO A 21 4.77 -8.66 0.65
C PRO A 21 3.90 -9.53 -0.21
N VAL A 22 2.79 -9.95 0.33
CA VAL A 22 1.82 -10.70 -0.43
C VAL A 22 1.04 -9.72 -1.27
N GLU A 23 0.83 -10.06 -2.52
CA GLU A 23 0.06 -9.19 -3.39
C GLU A 23 -1.37 -9.21 -2.90
N PRO A 24 -1.95 -8.06 -2.56
CA PRO A 24 -3.30 -8.05 -2.01
C PRO A 24 -4.33 -8.44 -3.04
N ARG A 25 -5.20 -9.34 -2.65
CA ARG A 25 -6.25 -9.80 -3.54
C ARG A 25 -7.63 -9.64 -2.92
N THR A 26 -7.72 -9.42 -1.61
CA THR A 26 -9.00 -9.22 -0.95
C THR A 26 -8.97 -7.91 -0.20
N LEU A 27 -10.13 -7.47 0.25
CA LEU A 27 -10.20 -6.24 1.03
C LEU A 27 -9.36 -6.36 2.31
N ASP A 28 -9.40 -7.51 2.96
CA ASP A 28 -8.58 -7.70 4.15
C ASP A 28 -7.11 -7.61 3.82
N ASP A 29 -6.70 -8.20 2.70
CA ASP A 29 -5.31 -8.10 2.27
C ASP A 29 -4.94 -6.65 2.02
N ALA A 30 -5.84 -5.89 1.43
CA ALA A 30 -5.57 -4.49 1.15
C ALA A 30 -5.37 -3.72 2.45
N HIS A 31 -6.21 -3.97 3.47
CA HIS A 31 -6.05 -3.30 4.76
C HIS A 31 -4.69 -3.65 5.37
N GLU A 32 -4.28 -4.89 5.25
CA GLU A 32 -2.99 -5.29 5.81
C GLU A 32 -1.84 -4.64 5.06
N ALA A 33 -1.94 -4.59 3.74
CA ALA A 33 -0.88 -3.98 2.95
C ALA A 33 -0.75 -2.51 3.26
N VAL A 34 -1.87 -1.82 3.40
CA VAL A 34 -1.85 -0.40 3.71
C VAL A 34 -1.28 -0.17 5.12
N ALA A 35 -1.67 -1.00 6.07
CA ALA A 35 -1.14 -0.85 7.43
C ALA A 35 0.36 -1.03 7.44
N ALA A 36 0.87 -1.93 6.60
CA ALA A 36 2.30 -2.23 6.58
C ALA A 36 3.15 -1.05 6.11
N ILE A 37 2.58 -0.17 5.29
CA ILE A 37 3.36 0.96 4.78
C ILE A 37 3.02 2.27 5.46
N ARG A 38 2.22 2.21 6.52
CA ARG A 38 1.81 3.44 7.19
C ARG A 38 3.02 4.16 7.78
N ARG A 39 2.98 5.49 7.70
CA ARG A 39 4.09 6.30 8.18
C ARG A 39 3.95 6.62 9.65
N ALA A 40 5.05 7.03 10.27
CA ALA A 40 5.02 7.50 11.65
C ALA A 40 4.22 8.80 11.72
N ARG A 41 3.60 9.05 12.87
CA ARG A 41 2.81 10.26 13.02
C ARG A 41 3.59 11.53 12.74
N THR A 42 4.88 11.50 13.03
CA THR A 42 5.70 12.69 12.86
C THR A 42 6.34 12.76 11.48
N ALA A 43 5.98 11.87 10.58
CA ALA A 43 6.59 11.90 9.25
C ALA A 43 6.19 13.17 8.50
N PRO A 44 7.04 13.66 7.62
CA PRO A 44 6.71 14.86 6.84
C PRO A 44 5.49 14.62 5.94
N LEU A 45 4.81 15.72 5.61
CA LEU A 45 3.61 15.62 4.78
C LEU A 45 3.86 14.93 3.45
N VAL A 46 5.04 15.13 2.88
CA VAL A 46 5.32 14.49 1.59
C VAL A 46 5.35 12.98 1.71
N GLU A 47 5.73 12.45 2.85
CA GLU A 47 5.72 11.02 3.04
C GLU A 47 4.29 10.52 3.26
N TRP A 48 3.46 11.32 3.94
CA TRP A 48 2.06 10.97 4.09
C TRP A 48 1.34 11.05 2.76
N LEU A 49 1.74 11.98 1.90
CA LEU A 49 1.18 12.06 0.57
C LEU A 49 1.46 10.79 -0.20
N ALA A 50 2.72 10.35 -0.19
CA ALA A 50 3.08 9.12 -0.90
C ALA A 50 2.33 7.91 -0.33
N PHE A 51 2.17 7.86 0.99
CA PHE A 51 1.45 6.78 1.64
C PHE A 51 0.01 6.72 1.15
N HIS A 52 -0.68 7.86 1.12
CA HIS A 52 -2.08 7.86 0.71
C HIS A 52 -2.24 7.61 -0.78
N GLN A 53 -1.29 8.06 -1.61
CA GLN A 53 -1.34 7.75 -3.03
C GLN A 53 -1.19 6.26 -3.25
N ARG A 54 -0.27 5.63 -2.54
CA ARG A 54 -0.08 4.21 -2.68
C ARG A 54 -1.28 3.45 -2.16
N SER A 55 -1.83 3.89 -1.04
CA SER A 55 -2.98 3.23 -0.45
C SER A 55 -4.18 3.31 -1.38
N ALA A 56 -4.39 4.45 -2.02
CA ALA A 56 -5.49 4.59 -2.96
C ALA A 56 -5.34 3.61 -4.11
N ALA A 57 -4.10 3.45 -4.59
CA ALA A 57 -3.86 2.52 -5.69
C ALA A 57 -4.12 1.08 -5.27
N VAL A 58 -3.72 0.70 -4.05
CA VAL A 58 -3.93 -0.65 -3.57
C VAL A 58 -5.43 -0.95 -3.50
N TYR A 59 -6.21 -0.04 -2.91
CA TYR A 59 -7.64 -0.28 -2.79
C TYR A 59 -8.32 -0.29 -4.17
N ALA A 60 -7.90 0.57 -5.07
CA ALA A 60 -8.50 0.60 -6.40
C ALA A 60 -8.25 -0.70 -7.16
N GLU A 61 -7.04 -1.21 -7.02
CA GLU A 61 -6.70 -2.44 -7.69
C GLU A 61 -7.47 -3.61 -7.12
N VAL A 62 -7.55 -3.70 -5.80
CA VAL A 62 -8.25 -4.79 -5.16
C VAL A 62 -9.75 -4.73 -5.45
N ALA A 63 -10.29 -3.54 -5.67
CA ALA A 63 -11.71 -3.41 -5.99
C ALA A 63 -12.07 -4.20 -7.26
N GLU A 64 -11.12 -4.33 -8.18
CA GLU A 64 -11.38 -5.06 -9.40
C GLU A 64 -11.20 -6.57 -9.22
N ILE A 65 -10.45 -6.97 -8.22
CA ILE A 65 -10.20 -8.37 -7.97
C ILE A 65 -11.23 -8.97 -7.02
N ASP A 66 -11.49 -8.30 -5.92
CA ASP A 66 -12.38 -8.81 -4.88
C ASP A 66 -13.77 -8.26 -5.14
N ARG A 67 -14.44 -8.83 -6.12
CA ARG A 67 -15.72 -8.29 -6.58
C ARG A 67 -16.81 -8.33 -5.51
N GLY A 68 -16.68 -9.24 -4.57
CA GLY A 68 -17.68 -9.32 -3.49
C GLY A 68 -17.63 -8.12 -2.57
N HIS A 69 -16.47 -7.43 -2.53
CA HIS A 69 -16.32 -6.24 -1.70
C HIS A 69 -16.03 -5.01 -2.55
N HIS A 70 -16.49 -5.06 -3.81
CA HIS A 70 -16.15 -4.01 -4.77
C HIS A 70 -16.52 -2.61 -4.29
N HIS A 71 -17.74 -2.44 -3.81
CA HIS A 71 -18.19 -1.10 -3.39
C HIS A 71 -17.45 -0.60 -2.15
N GLU A 72 -17.23 -1.49 -1.21
CA GLU A 72 -16.52 -1.11 0.01
C GLU A 72 -15.08 -0.73 -0.31
N THR A 73 -14.46 -1.48 -1.21
CA THR A 73 -13.08 -1.24 -1.55
C THR A 73 -12.93 0.06 -2.34
N LEU A 74 -13.90 0.34 -3.23
CA LEU A 74 -13.89 1.61 -3.93
C LEU A 74 -14.06 2.78 -2.98
N PHE A 75 -14.90 2.60 -1.96
CA PHE A 75 -15.09 3.63 -0.96
C PHE A 75 -13.76 3.94 -0.26
N MET A 76 -12.99 2.91 0.08
CA MET A 76 -11.70 3.12 0.71
C MET A 76 -10.74 3.84 -0.23
N ALA A 77 -10.76 3.46 -1.52
CA ALA A 77 -9.90 4.13 -2.49
C ALA A 77 -10.24 5.61 -2.56
N GLU A 78 -11.52 5.92 -2.54
CA GLU A 78 -11.96 7.31 -2.65
C GLU A 78 -11.57 8.11 -1.41
N ARG A 79 -11.69 7.51 -0.25
CA ARG A 79 -11.27 8.18 0.97
C ARG A 79 -9.77 8.50 0.92
N GLU A 80 -8.98 7.57 0.40
CA GLU A 80 -7.55 7.83 0.30
C GLU A 80 -7.27 8.94 -0.70
N ARG A 81 -8.01 8.97 -1.81
CA ARG A 81 -7.82 10.04 -2.79
C ARG A 81 -8.18 11.40 -2.21
N GLN A 82 -9.19 11.46 -1.36
CA GLN A 82 -9.55 12.72 -0.72
C GLN A 82 -8.42 13.17 0.18
N ARG A 83 -7.82 12.24 0.91
CA ARG A 83 -6.69 12.59 1.76
C ARG A 83 -5.52 13.11 0.93
N VAL A 84 -5.29 12.52 -0.24
CA VAL A 84 -4.26 12.99 -1.15
C VAL A 84 -4.50 14.45 -1.52
N THR A 85 -5.73 14.77 -1.87
CA THR A 85 -6.08 16.13 -2.26
C THR A 85 -5.85 17.09 -1.09
N GLU A 86 -6.25 16.69 0.10
CA GLU A 86 -6.10 17.52 1.28
C GLU A 86 -4.63 17.78 1.59
N ILE A 87 -3.80 16.74 1.50
CA ILE A 87 -2.40 16.89 1.81
C ILE A 87 -1.69 17.75 0.78
N LYS A 88 -2.06 17.59 -0.50
CA LYS A 88 -1.48 18.45 -1.52
C LYS A 88 -1.81 19.90 -1.24
N ALA A 89 -3.01 20.17 -0.80
CA ALA A 89 -3.40 21.53 -0.46
C ALA A 89 -2.61 22.06 0.74
N GLU A 90 -2.39 21.18 1.73
CA GLU A 90 -1.61 21.57 2.89
C GLU A 90 -0.19 21.90 2.50
N ILE A 91 0.41 21.10 1.65
CA ILE A 91 1.77 21.34 1.21
C ILE A 91 1.85 22.65 0.46
N ALA A 92 0.90 22.90 -0.43
CA ALA A 92 0.90 24.12 -1.21
C ALA A 92 0.72 25.34 -0.32
N SER A 93 -0.15 25.21 0.67
CA SER A 93 -0.41 26.30 1.59
C SER A 93 0.82 26.61 2.43
N SER A 94 1.49 25.57 2.88
CA SER A 94 2.69 25.74 3.66
C SER A 94 3.78 26.43 2.86
N ALA A 95 3.97 26.02 1.62
CA ALA A 95 4.96 26.63 0.77
C ALA A 95 4.63 28.09 0.52
N ALA A 96 3.36 28.39 0.30
CA ALA A 96 2.97 29.76 0.06
C ALA A 96 3.20 30.61 1.29
N GLY A 97 2.99 30.03 2.46
CA GLY A 97 3.13 30.78 3.67
C GLY A 97 4.54 31.03 4.07
N GLU A 98 5.46 30.39 3.41
CA GLU A 98 6.82 30.57 3.74
C GLU A 98 7.49 31.68 3.01
N LYS A 99 6.81 32.51 2.34
CA LYS A 99 7.39 33.58 1.58
C LYS A 99 8.06 34.59 2.41
#